data_e05eb5130f32341118b9f29207df546f
#
_entry.id   e05eb5130f32341118b9f29207df546f
#
_cell.length_a   1.000
_cell.length_b   1.000
_cell.length_c   1.000
_cell.angle_alpha   90.00
_cell.angle_beta   90.00
_cell.angle_gamma   90.00
#
_symmetry.space_group_name_H-M   'P 1'
#
loop_
_entity.id
_entity.type
_entity.pdbx_description
1 polymer ?
#
loop_
_entity_poly.entity_id
_entity_poly.type
_entity_poly.pdbx_seq_one_letter_code
_entity_poly.pdbx_strand_id
1 'polypeptide(L)'
;ASFLLCGLIVFSMRHLTEASDNKSTMLDDLRHGWKVFLSFRWIVVIVAAFGLIVMCWAAAENVLGPLIALEHFSGAKSWSIVLGAEAIGYIVGSLLGMRIRPKYPMRFLMIATFSVSIYIFAMAAPMKLWMIAICAFFWGITLDLWGAIWTTALQKEVPRDSLSRVSAFDGMGSLSLRPLGLAIAAPMAQWLGLTHTLEIFAVLSAVATGATLIVPQVRNMQFSENS
;
A
#
# COMPACT_ATOMS: atom_id res chain seq x y z
N ALA A 1 -15.47 -9.63 22.00
CA ALA A 1 -14.70 -9.60 23.27
C ALA A 1 -13.44 -8.73 23.16
N SER A 2 -12.56 -8.90 22.14
CA SER A 2 -11.28 -8.16 21.99
C SER A 2 -11.46 -6.65 21.84
N PHE A 3 -12.45 -6.18 21.06
CA PHE A 3 -12.74 -4.75 20.89
C PHE A 3 -13.18 -4.07 22.19
N LEU A 4 -13.95 -4.77 23.03
CA LEU A 4 -14.35 -4.24 24.34
C LEU A 4 -13.16 -4.13 25.28
N LEU A 5 -12.27 -5.12 25.27
CA LEU A 5 -11.03 -5.09 26.06
C LEU A 5 -10.11 -3.94 25.62
N CYS A 6 -9.89 -3.76 24.32
CA CYS A 6 -9.16 -2.62 23.77
C CYS A 6 -9.81 -1.29 24.16
N GLY A 7 -11.13 -1.18 24.07
CA GLY A 7 -11.87 0.01 24.49
C GLY A 7 -11.68 0.35 25.96
N LEU A 8 -11.72 -0.64 26.85
CA LEU A 8 -11.46 -0.47 28.29
C LEU A 8 -10.01 -0.05 28.56
N ILE A 9 -9.03 -0.63 27.88
CA ILE A 9 -7.61 -0.26 28.01
C ILE A 9 -7.40 1.19 27.56
N VAL A 10 -7.92 1.58 26.38
CA VAL A 10 -7.80 2.95 25.88
C VAL A 10 -8.51 3.95 26.80
N PHE A 11 -9.67 3.59 27.36
CA PHE A 11 -10.37 4.42 28.33
C PHE A 11 -9.58 4.59 29.63
N SER A 12 -8.95 3.52 30.11
CA SER A 12 -8.05 3.53 31.29
C SER A 12 -6.82 4.44 31.08
N MET A 13 -6.30 4.51 29.84
CA MET A 13 -5.15 5.32 29.49
C MET A 13 -5.47 6.82 29.35
N ARG A 14 -6.75 7.21 29.33
CA ARG A 14 -7.20 8.62 29.19
C ARG A 14 -6.65 9.53 30.29
N HIS A 15 -6.34 9.00 31.46
CA HIS A 15 -5.73 9.74 32.58
C HIS A 15 -4.21 9.97 32.44
N LEU A 16 -3.55 9.26 31.50
CA LEU A 16 -2.12 9.39 31.25
C LEU A 16 -1.79 10.43 30.16
N THR A 17 -2.81 10.92 29.46
CA THR A 17 -2.64 11.98 28.48
C THR A 17 -2.68 13.32 29.22
N GLU A 18 -1.54 13.81 29.67
CA GLU A 18 -1.40 15.21 30.06
C GLU A 18 -1.87 16.05 28.87
N ALA A 19 -2.91 16.83 29.09
CA ALA A 19 -3.38 17.80 28.13
C ALA A 19 -2.20 18.75 27.85
N SER A 20 -1.61 18.61 26.66
CA SER A 20 -0.65 19.59 26.18
C SER A 20 -1.38 20.93 26.15
N ASP A 21 -0.90 21.85 26.97
CA ASP A 21 -1.49 23.18 27.20
C ASP A 21 -1.28 24.12 25.99
N ASN A 22 -1.17 23.52 24.81
CA ASN A 22 -0.95 24.21 23.56
C ASN A 22 -2.31 24.61 22.99
N LYS A 23 -2.65 25.89 23.14
CA LYS A 23 -3.88 26.54 22.63
C LYS A 23 -3.97 26.62 21.10
N SER A 24 -3.26 25.76 20.36
CA SER A 24 -3.44 25.65 18.92
C SER A 24 -4.80 25.04 18.62
N THR A 25 -5.56 25.64 17.71
CA THR A 25 -6.79 25.04 17.25
C THR A 25 -6.49 23.77 16.46
N MET A 26 -7.34 22.76 16.55
CA MET A 26 -7.21 21.50 15.78
C MET A 26 -6.94 21.77 14.29
N LEU A 27 -7.52 22.84 13.74
CA LEU A 27 -7.32 23.27 12.36
C LEU A 27 -5.89 23.80 12.11
N ASP A 28 -5.31 24.51 13.06
CA ASP A 28 -3.93 25.02 12.95
C ASP A 28 -2.94 23.85 12.99
N ASP A 29 -3.18 22.86 13.83
CA ASP A 29 -2.37 21.64 13.90
C ASP A 29 -2.46 20.82 12.60
N LEU A 30 -3.65 20.67 12.03
CA LEU A 30 -3.83 20.02 10.72
C LEU A 30 -3.14 20.80 9.60
N ARG A 31 -3.29 22.14 9.57
CA ARG A 31 -2.66 22.98 8.56
C ARG A 31 -1.13 22.95 8.66
N HIS A 32 -0.60 22.95 9.89
CA HIS A 32 0.83 22.80 10.11
C HIS A 32 1.33 21.44 9.65
N GLY A 33 0.65 20.35 10.06
CA GLY A 33 0.98 18.98 9.63
C GLY A 33 0.94 18.81 8.12
N TRP A 34 -0.05 19.41 7.44
CA TRP A 34 -0.14 19.40 5.97
C TRP A 34 1.06 20.12 5.32
N LYS A 35 1.46 21.27 5.83
CA LYS A 35 2.64 21.99 5.34
C LYS A 35 3.92 21.18 5.53
N VAL A 36 4.06 20.54 6.67
CA VAL A 36 5.21 19.66 6.95
C VAL A 36 5.20 18.46 6.02
N PHE A 37 4.05 17.78 5.82
CA PHE A 37 3.91 16.69 4.87
C PHE A 37 4.34 17.09 3.46
N LEU A 38 3.85 18.24 2.97
CA LEU A 38 4.19 18.75 1.63
C LEU A 38 5.68 19.15 1.49
N SER A 39 6.38 19.44 2.58
CA SER A 39 7.82 19.73 2.54
C SER A 39 8.68 18.54 2.17
N PHE A 40 8.18 17.32 2.44
CA PHE A 40 8.83 16.06 2.08
C PHE A 40 8.38 15.57 0.68
N ARG A 41 8.92 16.16 -0.38
CA ARG A 41 8.54 15.85 -1.77
C ARG A 41 8.55 14.35 -2.09
N TRP A 42 9.53 13.61 -1.56
CA TRP A 42 9.63 12.16 -1.78
C TRP A 42 8.45 11.40 -1.18
N ILE A 43 7.96 11.81 0.00
CA ILE A 43 6.76 11.23 0.64
C ILE A 43 5.54 11.51 -0.23
N VAL A 44 5.33 12.76 -0.61
CA VAL A 44 4.16 13.18 -1.41
C VAL A 44 4.07 12.40 -2.72
N VAL A 45 5.19 12.26 -3.44
CA VAL A 45 5.24 11.51 -4.71
C VAL A 45 4.91 10.04 -4.51
N ILE A 46 5.48 9.41 -3.48
CA ILE A 46 5.22 8.00 -3.18
C ILE A 46 3.78 7.80 -2.75
N VAL A 47 3.25 8.63 -1.85
CA VAL A 47 1.87 8.55 -1.34
C VAL A 47 0.85 8.71 -2.47
N ALA A 48 1.05 9.68 -3.37
CA ALA A 48 0.17 9.87 -4.52
C ALA A 48 0.18 8.66 -5.48
N ALA A 49 1.37 8.12 -5.77
CA ALA A 49 1.49 6.93 -6.60
C ALA A 49 0.90 5.69 -5.91
N PHE A 50 1.16 5.54 -4.61
CA PHE A 50 0.67 4.39 -3.84
C PHE A 50 -0.84 4.41 -3.69
N GLY A 51 -1.46 5.59 -3.54
CA GLY A 51 -2.92 5.74 -3.56
C GLY A 51 -3.54 5.19 -4.85
N LEU A 52 -2.93 5.50 -6.01
CA LEU A 52 -3.37 4.97 -7.30
C LEU A 52 -3.11 3.47 -7.44
N ILE A 53 -1.97 2.98 -6.98
CA ILE A 53 -1.62 1.55 -6.97
C ILE A 53 -2.60 0.78 -6.09
N VAL A 54 -2.89 1.26 -4.88
CA VAL A 54 -3.85 0.63 -3.95
C VAL A 54 -5.26 0.63 -4.52
N MET A 55 -5.65 1.69 -5.21
CA MET A 55 -6.93 1.75 -5.94
C MET A 55 -7.03 0.61 -6.96
N CYS A 56 -6.03 0.47 -7.84
CA CYS A 56 -6.01 -0.56 -8.88
C CYS A 56 -5.97 -1.98 -8.28
N TRP A 57 -5.10 -2.19 -7.30
CA TRP A 57 -4.97 -3.48 -6.61
C TRP A 57 -6.26 -3.86 -5.88
N ALA A 58 -6.85 -2.97 -5.09
CA ALA A 58 -8.07 -3.25 -4.36
C ALA A 58 -9.25 -3.57 -5.30
N ALA A 59 -9.37 -2.86 -6.41
CA ALA A 59 -10.35 -3.14 -7.46
C ALA A 59 -10.14 -4.53 -8.07
N ALA A 60 -8.90 -4.84 -8.47
CA ALA A 60 -8.53 -6.10 -9.08
C ALA A 60 -8.75 -7.28 -8.12
N GLU A 61 -8.26 -7.19 -6.88
CA GLU A 61 -8.28 -8.32 -5.95
C GLU A 61 -9.65 -8.54 -5.30
N ASN A 62 -10.32 -7.46 -4.85
CA ASN A 62 -11.55 -7.63 -4.06
C ASN A 62 -12.82 -7.70 -4.90
N VAL A 63 -12.78 -7.22 -6.15
CA VAL A 63 -13.96 -7.20 -7.05
C VAL A 63 -13.75 -8.11 -8.25
N LEU A 64 -12.69 -7.88 -9.04
CA LEU A 64 -12.50 -8.56 -10.31
C LEU A 64 -11.91 -9.96 -10.16
N GLY A 65 -11.05 -10.20 -9.19
CA GLY A 65 -10.44 -11.52 -8.95
C GLY A 65 -11.45 -12.61 -8.61
N PRO A 66 -12.43 -12.40 -7.70
CA PRO A 66 -13.52 -13.34 -7.50
C PRO A 66 -14.33 -13.61 -8.77
N LEU A 67 -14.55 -12.59 -9.63
CA LEU A 67 -15.25 -12.76 -10.92
C LEU A 67 -14.43 -13.63 -11.88
N ILE A 68 -13.14 -13.37 -12.03
CA ILE A 68 -12.22 -14.23 -12.82
C ILE A 68 -12.26 -15.68 -12.32
N ALA A 69 -12.25 -15.86 -10.99
CA ALA A 69 -12.28 -17.18 -10.40
C ALA A 69 -13.59 -17.94 -10.70
N LEU A 70 -14.72 -17.22 -10.77
CA LEU A 70 -16.03 -17.78 -11.14
C LEU A 70 -16.11 -18.12 -12.63
N GLU A 71 -15.57 -17.26 -13.50
CA GLU A 71 -15.67 -17.44 -14.96
C GLU A 71 -14.70 -18.48 -15.51
N HIS A 72 -13.47 -18.56 -15.00
CA HIS A 72 -12.39 -19.34 -15.60
C HIS A 72 -11.88 -20.50 -14.75
N PHE A 73 -12.28 -20.57 -13.46
CA PHE A 73 -11.81 -21.57 -12.51
C PHE A 73 -12.96 -22.18 -11.70
N SER A 74 -12.64 -22.77 -10.55
CA SER A 74 -13.63 -23.37 -9.64
C SER A 74 -14.20 -22.39 -8.60
N GLY A 75 -14.34 -21.11 -8.96
CA GLY A 75 -14.93 -20.08 -8.11
C GLY A 75 -14.14 -19.82 -6.82
N ALA A 76 -14.84 -19.71 -5.70
CA ALA A 76 -14.27 -19.34 -4.40
C ALA A 76 -13.11 -20.24 -3.95
N LYS A 77 -13.14 -21.55 -4.28
CA LYS A 77 -12.05 -22.47 -3.96
C LYS A 77 -10.74 -22.09 -4.65
N SER A 78 -10.81 -21.69 -5.92
CA SER A 78 -9.63 -21.26 -6.67
C SER A 78 -9.12 -19.91 -6.16
N TRP A 79 -10.04 -19.00 -5.87
CA TRP A 79 -9.67 -17.70 -5.34
C TRP A 79 -9.00 -17.79 -3.96
N SER A 80 -9.46 -18.69 -3.09
CA SER A 80 -8.83 -18.93 -1.79
C SER A 80 -7.38 -19.43 -1.90
N ILE A 81 -7.04 -20.17 -2.96
CA ILE A 81 -5.65 -20.60 -3.21
C ILE A 81 -4.77 -19.39 -3.55
N VAL A 82 -5.26 -18.45 -4.36
CA VAL A 82 -4.53 -17.21 -4.70
C VAL A 82 -4.29 -16.37 -3.45
N LEU A 83 -5.35 -16.11 -2.66
CA LEU A 83 -5.22 -15.36 -1.40
C LEU A 83 -4.35 -16.08 -0.36
N GLY A 84 -4.40 -17.42 -0.33
CA GLY A 84 -3.53 -18.24 0.53
C GLY A 84 -2.05 -18.10 0.16
N ALA A 85 -1.74 -18.08 -1.15
CA ALA A 85 -0.39 -17.85 -1.63
C ALA A 85 0.11 -16.44 -1.28
N GLU A 86 -0.74 -15.42 -1.42
CA GLU A 86 -0.44 -14.06 -1.01
C GLU A 86 -0.17 -13.96 0.50
N ALA A 87 -1.00 -14.61 1.32
CA ALA A 87 -0.82 -14.64 2.78
C ALA A 87 0.52 -15.29 3.19
N ILE A 88 0.94 -16.36 2.50
CA ILE A 88 2.28 -16.94 2.69
C ILE A 88 3.35 -15.92 2.27
N GLY A 89 3.10 -15.16 1.19
CA GLY A 89 3.96 -14.06 0.77
C GLY A 89 4.17 -13.01 1.87
N TYR A 90 3.12 -12.61 2.58
CA TYR A 90 3.24 -11.68 3.73
C TYR A 90 4.17 -12.22 4.81
N ILE A 91 4.03 -13.50 5.18
CA ILE A 91 4.89 -14.12 6.19
C ILE A 91 6.36 -14.08 5.73
N VAL A 92 6.62 -14.46 4.48
CA VAL A 92 7.98 -14.42 3.93
C VAL A 92 8.51 -13.00 3.83
N GLY A 93 7.68 -12.03 3.42
CA GLY A 93 8.01 -10.61 3.34
C GLY A 93 8.39 -10.03 4.69
N SER A 94 7.64 -10.37 5.74
CA SER A 94 7.93 -9.98 7.12
C SER A 94 9.30 -10.49 7.59
N LEU A 95 9.59 -11.77 7.37
CA LEU A 95 10.89 -12.37 7.71
C LEU A 95 12.05 -11.75 6.92
N LEU A 96 11.84 -11.45 5.64
CA LEU A 96 12.82 -10.78 4.79
C LEU A 96 13.04 -9.33 5.24
N GLY A 97 11.99 -8.61 5.61
CA GLY A 97 12.03 -7.23 6.07
C GLY A 97 12.91 -7.01 7.30
N MET A 98 13.02 -8.03 8.17
CA MET A 98 13.93 -7.99 9.31
C MET A 98 15.41 -8.05 8.91
N ARG A 99 15.74 -8.62 7.75
CA ARG A 99 17.12 -8.89 7.31
C ARG A 99 17.59 -7.99 6.18
N ILE A 100 16.68 -7.60 5.29
CA ILE A 100 17.01 -6.82 4.09
C ILE A 100 17.19 -5.35 4.46
N ARG A 101 18.38 -4.81 4.21
CA ARG A 101 18.71 -3.39 4.40
C ARG A 101 19.28 -2.83 3.09
N PRO A 102 18.45 -2.49 2.11
CA PRO A 102 18.92 -2.04 0.81
C PRO A 102 19.58 -0.66 0.94
N LYS A 103 20.66 -0.43 0.19
CA LYS A 103 21.37 0.84 0.13
C LYS A 103 20.46 1.99 -0.36
N TYR A 104 19.53 1.68 -1.27
CA TYR A 104 18.53 2.60 -1.81
C TYR A 104 17.12 2.06 -1.52
N PRO A 105 16.58 2.27 -0.31
CA PRO A 105 15.37 1.58 0.13
C PRO A 105 14.14 1.91 -0.71
N MET A 106 13.93 3.18 -1.06
CA MET A 106 12.77 3.59 -1.85
C MET A 106 12.85 3.08 -3.29
N ARG A 107 14.03 3.11 -3.90
CA ARG A 107 14.25 2.53 -5.23
C ARG A 107 13.98 1.03 -5.24
N PHE A 108 14.46 0.31 -4.23
CA PHE A 108 14.22 -1.13 -4.08
C PHE A 108 12.73 -1.44 -3.97
N LEU A 109 12.01 -0.72 -3.10
CA LEU A 109 10.57 -0.90 -2.92
C LEU A 109 9.79 -0.59 -4.20
N MET A 110 10.11 0.52 -4.90
CA MET A 110 9.42 0.86 -6.14
C MET A 110 9.64 -0.19 -7.24
N ILE A 111 10.85 -0.74 -7.35
CA ILE A 111 11.11 -1.85 -8.29
C ILE A 111 10.31 -3.10 -7.90
N ALA A 112 10.29 -3.44 -6.61
CA ALA A 112 9.52 -4.58 -6.12
C ALA A 112 8.00 -4.38 -6.35
N THR A 113 7.50 -3.15 -6.28
CA THR A 113 6.08 -2.82 -6.49
C THR A 113 5.58 -3.12 -7.91
N PHE A 114 6.45 -3.29 -8.91
CA PHE A 114 6.00 -3.80 -10.20
C PHE A 114 5.36 -5.19 -10.12
N SER A 115 5.61 -5.95 -9.04
CA SER A 115 4.97 -7.24 -8.79
C SER A 115 3.44 -7.13 -8.73
N VAL A 116 2.86 -6.02 -8.24
CA VAL A 116 1.39 -5.82 -8.26
C VAL A 116 0.86 -5.69 -9.67
N SER A 117 1.57 -4.96 -10.53
CA SER A 117 1.17 -4.81 -11.93
C SER A 117 1.23 -6.14 -12.67
N ILE A 118 2.26 -6.95 -12.40
CA ILE A 118 2.40 -8.31 -12.93
C ILE A 118 1.27 -9.21 -12.40
N TYR A 119 0.93 -9.11 -11.12
CA TYR A 119 -0.17 -9.86 -10.51
C TYR A 119 -1.52 -9.51 -11.13
N ILE A 120 -1.83 -8.21 -11.29
CA ILE A 120 -3.07 -7.75 -11.94
C ILE A 120 -3.11 -8.22 -13.41
N PHE A 121 -1.99 -8.10 -14.13
CA PHE A 121 -1.89 -8.56 -15.51
C PHE A 121 -2.04 -10.09 -15.65
N ALA A 122 -1.50 -10.85 -14.69
CA ALA A 122 -1.66 -12.30 -14.66
C ALA A 122 -3.12 -12.74 -14.51
N MET A 123 -3.96 -11.93 -13.86
CA MET A 123 -5.41 -12.15 -13.80
C MET A 123 -6.11 -11.79 -15.12
N ALA A 124 -5.60 -10.80 -15.87
CA ALA A 124 -6.15 -10.39 -17.17
C ALA A 124 -5.84 -11.41 -18.26
N ALA A 125 -4.67 -12.03 -18.23
CA ALA A 125 -4.24 -13.01 -19.23
C ALA A 125 -4.87 -14.39 -18.95
N PRO A 126 -5.05 -15.27 -19.97
CA PRO A 126 -5.56 -16.63 -19.79
C PRO A 126 -4.49 -17.55 -19.13
N MET A 127 -4.01 -17.17 -17.96
CA MET A 127 -2.98 -17.90 -17.23
C MET A 127 -3.57 -19.01 -16.38
N LYS A 128 -2.75 -20.03 -16.09
CA LYS A 128 -3.13 -21.09 -15.17
C LYS A 128 -3.18 -20.56 -13.74
N LEU A 129 -4.10 -21.08 -12.92
CA LEU A 129 -4.30 -20.65 -11.53
C LEU A 129 -3.01 -20.57 -10.71
N TRP A 130 -2.12 -21.56 -10.85
CA TRP A 130 -0.85 -21.58 -10.11
C TRP A 130 0.08 -20.42 -10.48
N MET A 131 0.02 -19.91 -11.72
CA MET A 131 0.82 -18.75 -12.14
C MET A 131 0.30 -17.47 -11.47
N ILE A 132 -1.02 -17.30 -11.40
CA ILE A 132 -1.65 -16.19 -10.68
C ILE A 132 -1.29 -16.26 -9.18
N ALA A 133 -1.33 -17.45 -8.58
CA ALA A 133 -0.94 -17.67 -7.19
C ALA A 133 0.54 -17.32 -6.92
N ILE A 134 1.44 -17.66 -7.85
CA ILE A 134 2.86 -17.25 -7.74
C ILE A 134 3.00 -15.72 -7.80
N CYS A 135 2.29 -15.07 -8.72
CA CYS A 135 2.33 -13.59 -8.79
C CYS A 135 1.77 -12.95 -7.51
N ALA A 136 0.67 -13.49 -6.96
CA ALA A 136 0.11 -13.05 -5.69
C ALA A 136 1.09 -13.25 -4.52
N PHE A 137 1.81 -14.37 -4.48
CA PHE A 137 2.86 -14.62 -3.48
C PHE A 137 3.96 -13.55 -3.51
N PHE A 138 4.49 -13.21 -4.69
CA PHE A 138 5.50 -12.16 -4.82
C PHE A 138 4.97 -10.77 -4.48
N TRP A 139 3.71 -10.48 -4.81
CA TRP A 139 3.06 -9.27 -4.39
C TRP A 139 2.93 -9.21 -2.86
N GLY A 140 2.51 -10.30 -2.22
CA GLY A 140 2.43 -10.40 -0.76
C GLY A 140 3.77 -10.12 -0.08
N ILE A 141 4.87 -10.69 -0.59
CA ILE A 141 6.23 -10.37 -0.11
C ILE A 141 6.50 -8.86 -0.20
N THR A 142 6.19 -8.28 -1.35
CA THR A 142 6.45 -6.85 -1.60
C THR A 142 5.67 -5.97 -0.66
N LEU A 143 4.39 -6.26 -0.44
CA LEU A 143 3.51 -5.43 0.37
C LEU A 143 3.95 -5.41 1.84
N ASP A 144 4.41 -6.53 2.37
CA ASP A 144 4.88 -6.59 3.75
C ASP A 144 6.28 -5.94 3.92
N LEU A 145 7.18 -6.11 2.93
CA LEU A 145 8.43 -5.36 2.87
C LEU A 145 8.20 -3.84 2.86
N TRP A 146 7.13 -3.39 2.18
CA TRP A 146 6.71 -1.99 2.19
C TRP A 146 6.46 -1.50 3.61
N GLY A 147 5.66 -2.21 4.39
CA GLY A 147 5.34 -1.83 5.77
C GLY A 147 6.59 -1.64 6.62
N ALA A 148 7.52 -2.59 6.57
CA ALA A 148 8.74 -2.57 7.37
C ALA A 148 9.71 -1.43 6.96
N ILE A 149 10.02 -1.34 5.67
CA ILE A 149 11.03 -0.38 5.17
C ILE A 149 10.46 1.04 5.18
N TRP A 150 9.19 1.23 4.83
CA TRP A 150 8.50 2.52 4.84
C TRP A 150 8.44 3.13 6.23
N THR A 151 7.99 2.36 7.22
CA THR A 151 7.95 2.81 8.61
C THR A 151 9.33 3.22 9.11
N THR A 152 10.37 2.44 8.76
CA THR A 152 11.76 2.77 9.10
C THR A 152 12.20 4.07 8.43
N ALA A 153 11.84 4.29 7.16
CA ALA A 153 12.17 5.51 6.44
C ALA A 153 11.51 6.74 7.06
N LEU A 154 10.22 6.66 7.38
CA LEU A 154 9.51 7.75 8.06
C LEU A 154 10.15 8.09 9.40
N GLN A 155 10.48 7.08 10.22
CA GLN A 155 11.09 7.27 11.53
C GLN A 155 12.49 7.89 11.47
N LYS A 156 13.25 7.65 10.41
CA LYS A 156 14.61 8.18 10.23
C LYS A 156 14.64 9.59 9.64
N GLU A 157 13.75 9.85 8.69
CA GLU A 157 13.81 11.06 7.87
C GLU A 157 12.85 12.17 8.35
N VAL A 158 11.82 11.81 9.13
CA VAL A 158 10.84 12.78 9.65
C VAL A 158 11.13 13.10 11.12
N PRO A 159 11.20 14.37 11.52
CA PRO A 159 11.36 14.76 12.93
C PRO A 159 10.27 14.15 13.82
N ARG A 160 10.65 13.70 15.03
CA ARG A 160 9.78 12.98 15.95
C ARG A 160 8.49 13.73 16.33
N ASP A 161 8.58 15.04 16.46
CA ASP A 161 7.45 15.94 16.77
C ASP A 161 6.42 16.05 15.63
N SER A 162 6.83 15.77 14.40
CA SER A 162 5.99 15.83 13.21
C SER A 162 5.59 14.46 12.67
N LEU A 163 6.21 13.37 13.15
CA LEU A 163 6.06 12.02 12.60
C LEU A 163 4.61 11.54 12.63
N SER A 164 3.89 11.73 13.71
CA SER A 164 2.49 11.30 13.83
C SER A 164 1.57 12.01 12.83
N ARG A 165 1.80 13.31 12.62
CA ARG A 165 1.02 14.12 11.66
C ARG A 165 1.32 13.69 10.22
N VAL A 166 2.60 13.52 9.87
CA VAL A 166 3.02 13.05 8.54
C VAL A 166 2.46 11.66 8.26
N SER A 167 2.52 10.74 9.22
CA SER A 167 1.95 9.39 9.08
C SER A 167 0.43 9.39 8.91
N ALA A 168 -0.28 10.34 9.53
CA ALA A 168 -1.72 10.48 9.34
C ALA A 168 -2.06 10.90 7.89
N PHE A 169 -1.33 11.87 7.33
CA PHE A 169 -1.51 12.30 5.94
C PHE A 169 -1.05 11.25 4.94
N ASP A 170 0.01 10.50 5.25
CA ASP A 170 0.45 9.33 4.48
C ASP A 170 -0.67 8.28 4.39
N GLY A 171 -1.21 7.84 5.53
CA GLY A 171 -2.31 6.87 5.57
C GLY A 171 -3.56 7.35 4.84
N MET A 172 -3.95 8.62 5.02
CA MET A 172 -5.06 9.20 4.28
C MET A 172 -4.80 9.22 2.78
N GLY A 173 -3.65 9.71 2.33
CA GLY A 173 -3.30 9.81 0.92
C GLY A 173 -3.21 8.44 0.25
N SER A 174 -2.55 7.49 0.89
CA SER A 174 -2.34 6.14 0.37
C SER A 174 -3.62 5.31 0.26
N LEU A 175 -4.63 5.54 1.13
CA LEU A 175 -5.84 4.73 1.19
C LEU A 175 -7.08 5.43 0.65
N SER A 176 -7.05 6.75 0.43
CA SER A 176 -8.23 7.55 0.05
C SER A 176 -8.86 7.12 -1.28
N LEU A 177 -8.07 6.64 -2.22
CA LEU A 177 -8.54 6.19 -3.54
C LEU A 177 -9.07 4.74 -3.55
N ARG A 178 -8.85 3.97 -2.48
CA ARG A 178 -9.30 2.57 -2.39
C ARG A 178 -10.80 2.40 -2.58
N PRO A 179 -11.68 3.18 -1.91
CA PRO A 179 -13.12 3.09 -2.12
C PRO A 179 -13.54 3.39 -3.56
N LEU A 180 -12.86 4.34 -4.22
CA LEU A 180 -13.11 4.66 -5.61
C LEU A 180 -12.81 3.45 -6.51
N GLY A 181 -11.66 2.80 -6.32
CA GLY A 181 -11.31 1.58 -7.06
C GLY A 181 -12.37 0.50 -6.93
N LEU A 182 -12.83 0.22 -5.71
CA LEU A 182 -13.89 -0.76 -5.45
C LEU A 182 -15.21 -0.38 -6.13
N ALA A 183 -15.57 0.91 -6.15
CA ALA A 183 -16.82 1.39 -6.73
C ALA A 183 -16.84 1.33 -8.27
N ILE A 184 -15.70 1.64 -8.92
CA ILE A 184 -15.63 1.70 -10.39
C ILE A 184 -15.31 0.35 -11.04
N ALA A 185 -14.79 -0.62 -10.30
CA ALA A 185 -14.32 -1.90 -10.85
C ALA A 185 -15.43 -2.66 -11.60
N ALA A 186 -16.58 -2.87 -10.96
CA ALA A 186 -17.69 -3.62 -11.58
C ALA A 186 -18.32 -2.87 -12.78
N PRO A 187 -18.65 -1.56 -12.71
CA PRO A 187 -19.09 -0.81 -13.88
C PRO A 187 -18.11 -0.86 -15.06
N MET A 188 -16.81 -0.68 -14.80
CA MET A 188 -15.80 -0.78 -15.86
C MET A 188 -15.75 -2.15 -16.49
N ALA A 189 -15.84 -3.23 -15.69
CA ALA A 189 -15.86 -4.58 -16.20
C ALA A 189 -17.11 -4.88 -17.05
N GLN A 190 -18.26 -4.27 -16.73
CA GLN A 190 -19.48 -4.39 -17.54
C GLN A 190 -19.35 -3.68 -18.90
N TRP A 191 -18.67 -2.54 -18.96
CA TRP A 191 -18.56 -1.75 -20.20
C TRP A 191 -17.41 -2.17 -21.09
N LEU A 192 -16.24 -2.47 -20.52
CA LEU A 192 -15.00 -2.76 -21.25
C LEU A 192 -14.68 -4.26 -21.30
N GLY A 193 -15.38 -5.04 -20.49
CA GLY A 193 -15.03 -6.44 -20.23
C GLY A 193 -14.01 -6.57 -19.09
N LEU A 194 -14.01 -7.75 -18.48
CA LEU A 194 -13.21 -8.07 -17.30
C LEU A 194 -11.71 -7.99 -17.60
N THR A 195 -11.27 -8.59 -18.71
CA THR A 195 -9.88 -8.62 -19.15
C THR A 195 -9.31 -7.22 -19.38
N HIS A 196 -9.98 -6.38 -20.19
CA HIS A 196 -9.48 -5.04 -20.49
C HIS A 196 -9.47 -4.13 -19.27
N THR A 197 -10.42 -4.29 -18.36
CA THR A 197 -10.42 -3.53 -17.09
C THR A 197 -9.19 -3.87 -16.24
N LEU A 198 -8.84 -5.15 -16.14
CA LEU A 198 -7.62 -5.57 -15.44
C LEU A 198 -6.35 -5.11 -16.15
N GLU A 199 -6.29 -5.14 -17.48
CA GLU A 199 -5.16 -4.61 -18.24
C GLU A 199 -4.95 -3.12 -17.97
N ILE A 200 -6.02 -2.33 -17.96
CA ILE A 200 -5.97 -0.90 -17.63
C ILE A 200 -5.41 -0.70 -16.22
N PHE A 201 -5.89 -1.44 -15.23
CA PHE A 201 -5.40 -1.33 -13.86
C PHE A 201 -3.95 -1.79 -13.72
N ALA A 202 -3.53 -2.82 -14.45
CA ALA A 202 -2.14 -3.26 -14.49
C ALA A 202 -1.21 -2.18 -15.09
N VAL A 203 -1.59 -1.60 -16.22
CA VAL A 203 -0.84 -0.52 -16.87
C VAL A 203 -0.80 0.72 -15.99
N LEU A 204 -1.92 1.12 -15.41
CA LEU A 204 -2.02 2.30 -14.56
C LEU A 204 -1.13 2.18 -13.32
N SER A 205 -1.14 1.01 -12.66
CA SER A 205 -0.24 0.74 -11.53
C SER A 205 1.23 0.69 -11.93
N ALA A 206 1.55 0.13 -13.11
CA ALA A 206 2.92 0.12 -13.64
C ALA A 206 3.42 1.52 -13.96
N VAL A 207 2.59 2.36 -14.60
CA VAL A 207 2.92 3.76 -14.91
C VAL A 207 3.11 4.56 -13.63
N ALA A 208 2.20 4.41 -12.64
CA ALA A 208 2.34 5.09 -11.35
C ALA A 208 3.66 4.71 -10.65
N THR A 209 3.97 3.41 -10.62
CA THR A 209 5.24 2.90 -10.05
C THR A 209 6.45 3.45 -10.82
N GLY A 210 6.42 3.40 -12.15
CA GLY A 210 7.52 3.88 -13.00
C GLY A 210 7.76 5.38 -12.85
N ALA A 211 6.68 6.18 -12.75
CA ALA A 211 6.76 7.62 -12.57
C ALA A 211 7.52 8.02 -11.29
N THR A 212 7.38 7.25 -10.19
CA THR A 212 8.12 7.51 -8.96
C THR A 212 9.64 7.36 -9.13
N LEU A 213 10.09 6.40 -9.96
CA LEU A 213 11.51 6.15 -10.22
C LEU A 213 12.20 7.24 -11.05
N ILE A 214 11.42 8.09 -11.73
CA ILE A 214 11.94 9.26 -12.45
C ILE A 214 12.39 10.35 -11.47
N VAL A 215 11.78 10.38 -10.27
CA VAL A 215 12.06 11.41 -9.26
C VAL A 215 13.39 11.10 -8.55
N PRO A 216 14.43 11.96 -8.68
CA PRO A 216 15.76 11.69 -8.12
C PRO A 216 15.76 11.51 -6.59
N GLN A 217 14.88 12.22 -5.88
CA GLN A 217 14.72 12.14 -4.43
C GLN A 217 14.24 10.77 -3.96
N VAL A 218 13.42 10.07 -4.76
CA VAL A 218 12.98 8.70 -4.50
C VAL A 218 14.08 7.70 -4.89
N ARG A 219 14.65 7.89 -6.09
CA ARG A 219 15.61 6.95 -6.65
C ARG A 219 16.94 6.89 -5.89
N ASN A 220 17.42 8.03 -5.39
CA ASN A 220 18.74 8.17 -4.79
C ASN A 220 18.72 8.24 -3.26
N MET A 221 17.54 8.08 -2.63
CA MET A 221 17.41 8.12 -1.18
C MET A 221 18.23 7.00 -0.54
N GLN A 222 19.11 7.38 0.38
CA GLN A 222 19.89 6.49 1.24
C GLN A 222 19.54 6.81 2.69
N PHE A 223 19.51 5.81 3.55
CA PHE A 223 19.39 6.07 4.98
C PHE A 223 20.66 6.75 5.48
N SER A 224 20.51 7.83 6.24
CA SER A 224 21.63 8.45 6.96
C SER A 224 22.26 7.42 7.91
N GLU A 225 23.55 7.19 7.80
CA GLU A 225 24.29 6.24 8.66
C GLU A 225 24.52 6.75 10.09
N ASN A 226 24.07 7.99 10.40
CA ASN A 226 24.28 8.63 11.69
C ASN A 226 23.00 8.69 12.50
N SER A 227 22.70 7.62 13.21
CA SER A 227 21.93 7.67 14.47
C SER A 227 21.96 6.32 15.18
#